data_7cb02412b93debda6ad9a45b02c17b37
#
_entry.id   7cb02412b93debda6ad9a45b02c17b37
#
_cell.length_a   1.000
_cell.length_b   1.000
_cell.length_c   1.000
_cell.angle_alpha   90.00
_cell.angle_beta   90.00
_cell.angle_gamma   90.00
#
_symmetry.space_group_name_H-M   'P 1'
#
loop_
_entity.id
_entity.type
_entity.pdbx_description
1 polymer ?
#
loop_
_entity_poly.entity_id
_entity_poly.type
_entity_poly.pdbx_seq_one_letter_code
_entity_poly.pdbx_strand_id
1 'polypeptide(L)'
;MMVKNICLACFMVVALVCGRAVNAFPLSNGDQVECHFSHGDKQGVATEIWNTYRQPEERNPELGRAVAVMRLDADGWPTIIIDGEAHKKNAKGSPAIWDFVYFHECAHAQDPSRGEIEANCAAYKEMSRRGLMNFHRMKDLEAVHLSMLMLPEEYGGSGLKLWHKTLECARKGDG
;
A
#
# COMPACT_ATOMS: atom_id res chain seq x y z
N MET A 1 -5.74 -33.07 64.39
CA MET A 1 -4.72 -32.82 63.35
C MET A 1 -5.46 -32.47 62.08
N MET A 2 -5.64 -31.16 61.76
CA MET A 2 -6.42 -30.65 60.65
C MET A 2 -5.47 -30.23 59.53
N VAL A 3 -5.53 -30.92 58.39
CA VAL A 3 -4.74 -30.55 57.19
C VAL A 3 -5.60 -29.59 56.37
N LYS A 4 -5.16 -28.33 56.28
CA LYS A 4 -5.76 -27.29 55.43
C LYS A 4 -5.33 -27.50 53.97
N ASN A 5 -6.27 -27.83 53.12
CA ASN A 5 -6.09 -27.80 51.65
C ASN A 5 -6.07 -26.35 51.16
N ILE A 6 -4.90 -25.91 50.67
CA ILE A 6 -4.74 -24.63 49.97
C ILE A 6 -5.00 -24.92 48.47
N CYS A 7 -6.15 -24.47 48.02
CA CYS A 7 -6.50 -24.51 46.61
C CYS A 7 -5.82 -23.33 45.89
N LEU A 8 -4.76 -23.61 45.12
CA LEU A 8 -4.04 -22.64 44.34
C LEU A 8 -4.83 -22.36 43.05
N ALA A 9 -5.63 -21.27 43.04
CA ALA A 9 -6.34 -20.82 41.86
C ALA A 9 -5.33 -20.24 40.85
N CYS A 10 -5.06 -21.02 39.81
CA CYS A 10 -4.26 -20.59 38.66
C CYS A 10 -5.10 -19.61 37.82
N PHE A 11 -4.88 -18.30 37.99
CA PHE A 11 -5.43 -17.27 37.08
C PHE A 11 -4.68 -17.33 35.75
N MET A 12 -5.28 -18.01 34.74
CA MET A 12 -4.86 -17.85 33.36
C MET A 12 -5.31 -16.45 32.88
N VAL A 13 -4.37 -15.53 32.82
CA VAL A 13 -4.57 -14.29 32.08
C VAL A 13 -4.49 -14.63 30.59
N VAL A 14 -5.63 -14.86 29.97
CA VAL A 14 -5.73 -14.90 28.51
C VAL A 14 -5.59 -13.46 28.03
N ALA A 15 -4.39 -13.08 27.62
CA ALA A 15 -4.18 -11.86 26.87
C ALA A 15 -4.94 -12.00 25.53
N LEU A 16 -6.13 -11.39 25.46
CA LEU A 16 -6.82 -11.15 24.18
C LEU A 16 -5.93 -10.20 23.39
N VAL A 17 -5.05 -10.76 22.57
CA VAL A 17 -4.42 -10.01 21.49
C VAL A 17 -5.57 -9.69 20.53
N CYS A 18 -6.09 -8.46 20.64
CA CYS A 18 -7.03 -7.90 19.70
C CYS A 18 -6.25 -7.69 18.38
N GLY A 19 -6.11 -8.77 17.59
CA GLY A 19 -5.48 -8.71 16.28
C GLY A 19 -6.32 -7.76 15.43
N ARG A 20 -5.74 -6.62 15.03
CA ARG A 20 -6.30 -5.82 13.94
C ARG A 20 -6.45 -6.76 12.76
N ALA A 21 -7.64 -6.84 12.18
CA ALA A 21 -7.86 -7.60 10.96
C ALA A 21 -7.00 -6.95 9.87
N VAL A 22 -5.89 -7.59 9.57
CA VAL A 22 -5.02 -7.18 8.46
C VAL A 22 -5.68 -7.75 7.22
N ASN A 23 -6.22 -6.87 6.39
CA ASN A 23 -6.75 -7.27 5.09
C ASN A 23 -5.60 -7.25 4.10
N ALA A 24 -5.15 -8.43 3.67
CA ALA A 24 -4.13 -8.53 2.64
C ALA A 24 -4.68 -8.06 1.29
N PHE A 25 -3.88 -7.28 0.55
CA PHE A 25 -4.25 -6.77 -0.77
C PHE A 25 -4.24 -7.90 -1.82
N PRO A 26 -5.33 -8.09 -2.59
CA PRO A 26 -5.38 -9.08 -3.67
C PRO A 26 -4.67 -8.55 -4.91
N LEU A 27 -3.55 -9.17 -5.27
CA LEU A 27 -2.84 -8.86 -6.51
C LEU A 27 -3.56 -9.44 -7.74
N SER A 28 -3.26 -8.90 -8.89
CA SER A 28 -3.85 -9.29 -10.18
C SER A 28 -3.56 -10.73 -10.62
N ASN A 29 -2.55 -11.38 -10.04
CA ASN A 29 -2.24 -12.80 -10.25
C ASN A 29 -2.95 -13.74 -9.26
N GLY A 30 -3.74 -13.19 -8.34
CA GLY A 30 -4.48 -13.93 -7.30
C GLY A 30 -3.73 -14.08 -5.98
N ASP A 31 -2.47 -13.69 -5.89
CA ASP A 31 -1.74 -13.68 -4.62
C ASP A 31 -2.33 -12.65 -3.65
N GLN A 32 -2.15 -12.91 -2.36
CA GLN A 32 -2.47 -11.96 -1.31
C GLN A 32 -1.16 -11.41 -0.75
N VAL A 33 -1.08 -10.08 -0.57
CA VAL A 33 0.12 -9.44 -0.05
C VAL A 33 -0.22 -8.50 1.10
N GLU A 34 0.71 -8.39 2.03
CA GLU A 34 0.67 -7.45 3.13
C GLU A 34 1.81 -6.45 2.97
N CYS A 35 1.56 -5.20 3.32
CA CYS A 35 2.59 -4.17 3.35
C CYS A 35 3.33 -4.20 4.67
N HIS A 36 4.47 -4.87 4.70
CA HIS A 36 5.37 -4.86 5.85
C HIS A 36 6.21 -3.58 5.86
N PHE A 37 6.37 -2.98 7.03
CA PHE A 37 7.19 -1.80 7.24
C PHE A 37 8.10 -1.94 8.46
N SER A 38 9.21 -1.19 8.43
CA SER A 38 10.10 -1.02 9.56
C SER A 38 10.64 0.41 9.50
N HIS A 39 10.17 1.28 10.40
CA HIS A 39 10.56 2.67 10.43
C HIS A 39 10.72 3.16 11.88
N GLY A 40 11.91 3.67 12.22
CA GLY A 40 12.26 4.04 13.59
C GLY A 40 12.23 2.82 14.51
N ASP A 41 11.46 2.93 15.60
CA ASP A 41 11.23 1.86 16.58
C ASP A 41 10.00 0.99 16.27
N LYS A 42 9.33 1.26 15.14
CA LYS A 42 8.11 0.58 14.73
C LYS A 42 8.36 -0.38 13.59
N GLN A 43 7.78 -1.58 13.72
CA GLN A 43 7.77 -2.57 12.65
C GLN A 43 6.46 -3.37 12.70
N GLY A 44 5.98 -3.77 11.55
CA GLY A 44 4.72 -4.52 11.47
C GLY A 44 4.14 -4.54 10.07
N VAL A 45 2.82 -4.67 10.01
CA VAL A 45 2.04 -4.61 8.79
C VAL A 45 1.21 -3.32 8.80
N ALA A 46 1.24 -2.58 7.70
CA ALA A 46 0.41 -1.39 7.52
C ALA A 46 -1.08 -1.78 7.57
N THR A 47 -1.89 -0.92 8.19
CA THR A 47 -3.34 -1.11 8.17
C THR A 47 -3.87 -0.78 6.78
N GLU A 48 -4.72 -1.62 6.21
CA GLU A 48 -5.38 -1.38 4.93
C GLU A 48 -6.85 -1.05 5.15
N ILE A 49 -7.32 0.05 4.60
CA ILE A 49 -8.70 0.51 4.65
C ILE A 49 -9.26 0.59 3.23
N TRP A 50 -10.22 -0.26 2.94
CA TRP A 50 -10.98 -0.22 1.69
C TRP A 50 -12.17 0.72 1.85
N ASN A 51 -12.03 1.94 1.36
CA ASN A 51 -13.12 2.91 1.37
C ASN A 51 -14.16 2.55 0.31
N THR A 52 -15.28 2.01 0.75
CA THR A 52 -16.45 1.73 -0.08
C THR A 52 -17.55 2.71 0.29
N TYR A 53 -18.20 3.30 -0.73
CA TYR A 53 -19.22 4.33 -0.55
C TYR A 53 -20.34 4.16 -1.59
N ARG A 54 -21.54 4.62 -1.26
CA ARG A 54 -22.68 4.63 -2.18
C ARG A 54 -22.87 5.96 -2.85
N GLN A 55 -22.52 7.04 -2.15
CA GLN A 55 -22.62 8.42 -2.62
C GLN A 55 -21.24 9.08 -2.62
N PRO A 56 -20.93 9.95 -3.58
CA PRO A 56 -19.61 10.59 -3.68
C PRO A 56 -19.17 11.34 -2.41
N GLU A 57 -20.11 11.91 -1.64
CA GLU A 57 -19.85 12.62 -0.38
C GLU A 57 -19.42 11.71 0.77
N GLU A 58 -19.68 10.41 0.67
CA GLU A 58 -19.24 9.39 1.64
C GLU A 58 -17.78 8.96 1.39
N ARG A 59 -17.20 9.39 0.27
CA ARG A 59 -15.82 9.08 -0.07
C ARG A 59 -14.87 9.68 0.98
N ASN A 60 -13.89 8.88 1.43
CA ASN A 60 -12.93 9.34 2.42
C ASN A 60 -12.20 10.60 1.93
N PRO A 61 -12.30 11.74 2.66
CA PRO A 61 -11.71 13.02 2.23
C PRO A 61 -10.17 12.96 2.15
N GLU A 62 -9.51 12.07 2.87
CA GLU A 62 -8.06 11.90 2.83
C GLU A 62 -7.56 11.41 1.46
N LEU A 63 -8.40 10.73 0.69
CA LEU A 63 -8.08 10.34 -0.68
C LEU A 63 -7.94 11.56 -1.61
N GLY A 64 -8.57 12.69 -1.30
CA GLY A 64 -8.54 13.85 -2.20
C GLY A 64 -8.91 13.47 -3.64
N ARG A 65 -7.97 13.57 -4.59
CA ARG A 65 -8.12 13.11 -5.98
C ARG A 65 -7.45 11.76 -6.24
N ALA A 66 -6.70 11.22 -5.28
CA ALA A 66 -5.98 9.96 -5.44
C ALA A 66 -6.92 8.76 -5.35
N VAL A 67 -6.53 7.65 -5.94
CA VAL A 67 -7.24 6.36 -5.85
C VAL A 67 -6.76 5.51 -4.67
N ALA A 68 -5.60 5.84 -4.12
CA ALA A 68 -5.10 5.34 -2.85
C ALA A 68 -4.19 6.40 -2.22
N VAL A 69 -3.94 6.29 -0.93
CA VAL A 69 -3.02 7.17 -0.20
C VAL A 69 -2.52 6.48 1.07
N MET A 70 -1.24 6.62 1.36
CA MET A 70 -0.67 6.27 2.65
C MET A 70 -0.75 7.46 3.62
N ARG A 71 -1.13 7.18 4.87
CA ARG A 71 -1.14 8.15 5.98
C ARG A 71 -0.54 7.51 7.21
N LEU A 72 0.06 8.33 8.05
CA LEU A 72 0.42 7.93 9.41
C LEU A 72 -0.74 8.29 10.34
N ASP A 73 -1.13 7.36 11.20
CA ASP A 73 -2.08 7.66 12.28
C ASP A 73 -1.42 8.50 13.39
N ALA A 74 -2.19 8.85 14.43
CA ALA A 74 -1.72 9.68 15.54
C ALA A 74 -0.53 9.07 16.29
N ASP A 75 -0.40 7.75 16.26
CA ASP A 75 0.70 7.01 16.87
C ASP A 75 1.85 6.76 15.88
N GLY A 76 1.74 7.26 14.65
CA GLY A 76 2.73 7.11 13.58
C GLY A 76 2.75 5.73 12.92
N TRP A 77 1.64 4.97 12.97
CA TRP A 77 1.50 3.71 12.24
C TRP A 77 0.97 3.97 10.83
N PRO A 78 1.53 3.33 9.80
CA PRO A 78 1.08 3.54 8.44
C PRO A 78 -0.29 2.89 8.19
N THR A 79 -1.14 3.64 7.51
CA THR A 79 -2.44 3.19 7.02
C THR A 79 -2.53 3.49 5.53
N ILE A 80 -2.83 2.47 4.72
CA ILE A 80 -3.08 2.59 3.29
C ILE A 80 -4.59 2.64 3.08
N ILE A 81 -5.08 3.76 2.57
CA ILE A 81 -6.51 3.96 2.27
C ILE A 81 -6.69 3.77 0.76
N ILE A 82 -7.54 2.84 0.36
CA ILE A 82 -7.80 2.48 -1.03
C ILE A 82 -9.24 2.85 -1.39
N ASP A 83 -9.43 3.53 -2.53
CA ASP A 83 -10.75 3.77 -3.10
C ASP A 83 -11.33 2.46 -3.64
N GLY A 84 -12.12 1.78 -2.80
CA GLY A 84 -12.69 0.47 -3.11
C GLY A 84 -13.69 0.52 -4.28
N GLU A 85 -14.40 1.64 -4.47
CA GLU A 85 -15.33 1.77 -5.60
C GLU A 85 -14.59 2.01 -6.92
N ALA A 86 -13.54 2.84 -6.91
CA ALA A 86 -12.68 2.98 -8.08
C ALA A 86 -11.98 1.67 -8.44
N HIS A 87 -11.54 0.91 -7.44
CA HIS A 87 -10.95 -0.42 -7.64
C HIS A 87 -11.96 -1.39 -8.29
N LYS A 88 -13.16 -1.54 -7.74
CA LYS A 88 -14.20 -2.43 -8.29
C LYS A 88 -14.53 -2.09 -9.74
N LYS A 89 -14.59 -0.80 -10.06
CA LYS A 89 -14.91 -0.31 -11.40
C LYS A 89 -13.80 -0.57 -12.42
N ASN A 90 -12.56 -0.40 -12.04
CA ASN A 90 -11.42 -0.29 -12.97
C ASN A 90 -10.45 -1.48 -12.93
N ALA A 91 -10.41 -2.28 -11.85
CA ALA A 91 -9.42 -3.35 -11.68
C ALA A 91 -9.46 -4.41 -12.79
N LYS A 92 -10.65 -4.71 -13.33
CA LYS A 92 -10.80 -5.69 -14.42
C LYS A 92 -10.19 -5.21 -15.74
N GLY A 93 -10.20 -3.89 -16.00
CA GLY A 93 -9.66 -3.31 -17.23
C GLY A 93 -8.15 -3.06 -17.15
N SER A 94 -7.61 -2.79 -15.98
CA SER A 94 -6.20 -2.42 -15.81
C SER A 94 -5.66 -2.94 -14.46
N PRO A 95 -5.58 -4.25 -14.27
CA PRO A 95 -5.18 -4.84 -12.98
C PRO A 95 -3.75 -4.46 -12.57
N ALA A 96 -2.84 -4.28 -13.54
CA ALA A 96 -1.46 -3.89 -13.26
C ALA A 96 -1.34 -2.51 -12.60
N ILE A 97 -2.29 -1.62 -12.87
CA ILE A 97 -2.30 -0.27 -12.26
C ILE A 97 -2.56 -0.38 -10.77
N TRP A 98 -3.46 -1.27 -10.35
CA TRP A 98 -3.79 -1.46 -8.95
C TRP A 98 -2.68 -2.14 -8.18
N ASP A 99 -2.00 -3.14 -8.76
CA ASP A 99 -0.79 -3.73 -8.20
C ASP A 99 0.27 -2.63 -7.98
N PHE A 100 0.47 -1.77 -9.00
CA PHE A 100 1.42 -0.67 -8.94
C PHE A 100 1.07 0.36 -7.87
N VAL A 101 -0.18 0.82 -7.84
CA VAL A 101 -0.66 1.77 -6.82
C VAL A 101 -0.46 1.22 -5.42
N TYR A 102 -0.82 -0.04 -5.18
CA TYR A 102 -0.61 -0.67 -3.88
C TYR A 102 0.86 -0.67 -3.45
N PHE A 103 1.77 -1.11 -4.33
CA PHE A 103 3.20 -1.12 -4.00
C PHE A 103 3.80 0.27 -3.88
N HIS A 104 3.25 1.27 -4.57
CA HIS A 104 3.61 2.67 -4.40
C HIS A 104 3.28 3.17 -2.98
N GLU A 105 2.05 2.96 -2.53
CA GLU A 105 1.63 3.35 -1.17
C GLU A 105 2.38 2.53 -0.09
N CYS A 106 2.66 1.26 -0.37
CA CYS A 106 3.48 0.45 0.51
C CYS A 106 4.93 0.97 0.60
N ALA A 107 5.49 1.50 -0.48
CA ALA A 107 6.81 2.11 -0.45
C ALA A 107 6.84 3.37 0.45
N HIS A 108 5.79 4.18 0.46
CA HIS A 108 5.63 5.28 1.41
C HIS A 108 5.43 4.78 2.86
N ALA A 109 4.71 3.67 3.06
CA ALA A 109 4.55 3.07 4.39
C ALA A 109 5.89 2.56 4.96
N GLN A 110 6.77 2.04 4.10
CA GLN A 110 8.12 1.60 4.48
C GLN A 110 9.05 2.77 4.81
N ASP A 111 8.90 3.87 4.09
CA ASP A 111 9.66 5.11 4.29
C ASP A 111 8.77 6.31 3.98
N PRO A 112 8.16 6.93 5.02
CA PRO A 112 7.28 8.09 4.83
C PRO A 112 7.98 9.35 4.26
N SER A 113 9.31 9.39 4.27
CA SER A 113 10.09 10.49 3.69
C SER A 113 10.42 10.28 2.21
N ARG A 114 10.11 9.11 1.66
CA ARG A 114 10.37 8.74 0.27
C ARG A 114 9.60 9.64 -0.68
N GLY A 115 10.29 10.17 -1.68
CA GLY A 115 9.66 10.97 -2.73
C GLY A 115 8.84 10.10 -3.71
N GLU A 116 7.96 10.75 -4.47
CA GLU A 116 7.04 10.09 -5.41
C GLU A 116 7.76 9.27 -6.50
N ILE A 117 8.89 9.77 -6.99
CA ILE A 117 9.69 9.06 -8.01
C ILE A 117 10.30 7.79 -7.43
N GLU A 118 10.83 7.86 -6.20
CA GLU A 118 11.42 6.75 -5.49
C GLU A 118 10.35 5.71 -5.09
N ALA A 119 9.15 6.15 -4.72
CA ALA A 119 8.02 5.26 -4.44
C ALA A 119 7.56 4.52 -5.71
N ASN A 120 7.43 5.22 -6.83
CA ASN A 120 7.15 4.61 -8.13
C ASN A 120 8.24 3.60 -8.55
N CYS A 121 9.51 3.94 -8.32
CA CYS A 121 10.63 3.06 -8.59
C CYS A 121 10.56 1.77 -7.77
N ALA A 122 10.28 1.89 -6.47
CA ALA A 122 10.13 0.76 -5.57
C ALA A 122 8.95 -0.13 -5.98
N ALA A 123 7.81 0.47 -6.35
CA ALA A 123 6.64 -0.26 -6.85
C ALA A 123 6.98 -1.05 -8.11
N TYR A 124 7.65 -0.42 -9.08
CA TYR A 124 8.06 -1.10 -10.32
C TYR A 124 9.01 -2.27 -10.05
N LYS A 125 10.03 -2.07 -9.19
CA LYS A 125 10.98 -3.13 -8.82
C LYS A 125 10.27 -4.29 -8.13
N GLU A 126 9.36 -4.03 -7.19
CA GLU A 126 8.64 -5.06 -6.46
C GLU A 126 7.71 -5.88 -7.40
N MET A 127 7.00 -5.21 -8.30
CA MET A 127 6.22 -5.90 -9.34
C MET A 127 7.11 -6.78 -10.23
N SER A 128 8.28 -6.28 -10.62
CA SER A 128 9.25 -7.03 -11.42
C SER A 128 9.78 -8.26 -10.68
N ARG A 129 10.14 -8.09 -9.40
CA ARG A 129 10.63 -9.16 -8.52
C ARG A 129 9.60 -10.28 -8.34
N ARG A 130 8.30 -9.92 -8.31
CA ARG A 130 7.18 -10.87 -8.21
C ARG A 130 6.75 -11.46 -9.54
N GLY A 131 7.40 -11.12 -10.64
CA GLY A 131 6.99 -11.59 -11.97
C GLY A 131 5.66 -10.99 -12.46
N LEU A 132 5.22 -9.90 -11.84
CA LEU A 132 4.00 -9.18 -12.23
C LEU A 132 4.19 -8.26 -13.43
N MET A 133 5.46 -7.98 -13.84
CA MET A 133 5.76 -7.13 -14.97
C MET A 133 5.96 -7.95 -16.25
N ASN A 134 5.24 -7.56 -17.30
CA ASN A 134 5.43 -8.00 -18.65
C ASN A 134 5.21 -6.82 -19.61
N PHE A 135 5.43 -7.04 -20.90
CA PHE A 135 5.29 -6.00 -21.90
C PHE A 135 3.92 -5.31 -21.89
N HIS A 136 2.82 -6.05 -21.79
CA HIS A 136 1.47 -5.48 -21.78
C HIS A 136 1.22 -4.63 -20.55
N ARG A 137 1.56 -5.16 -19.37
CA ARG A 137 1.41 -4.41 -18.10
C ARG A 137 2.26 -3.15 -18.05
N MET A 138 3.48 -3.21 -18.59
CA MET A 138 4.33 -2.03 -18.72
C MET A 138 3.67 -0.98 -19.62
N LYS A 139 3.04 -1.37 -20.72
CA LYS A 139 2.30 -0.46 -21.62
C LYS A 139 1.06 0.14 -20.95
N ASP A 140 0.35 -0.62 -20.13
CA ASP A 140 -0.79 -0.11 -19.35
C ASP A 140 -0.33 0.98 -18.36
N LEU A 141 0.75 0.74 -17.63
CA LEU A 141 1.33 1.73 -16.72
C LEU A 141 1.85 2.96 -17.45
N GLU A 142 2.55 2.79 -18.58
CA GLU A 142 2.98 3.89 -19.44
C GLU A 142 1.79 4.74 -19.89
N ALA A 143 0.73 4.12 -20.40
CA ALA A 143 -0.45 4.81 -20.88
C ALA A 143 -1.12 5.67 -19.80
N VAL A 144 -1.22 5.14 -18.56
CA VAL A 144 -1.76 5.90 -17.43
C VAL A 144 -0.88 7.10 -17.11
N HIS A 145 0.44 6.91 -17.00
CA HIS A 145 1.34 8.03 -16.75
C HIS A 145 1.27 9.09 -17.87
N LEU A 146 1.24 8.67 -19.13
CA LEU A 146 1.12 9.59 -20.27
C LEU A 146 -0.20 10.37 -20.26
N SER A 147 -1.27 9.84 -19.66
CA SER A 147 -2.55 10.56 -19.51
C SER A 147 -2.47 11.70 -18.49
N MET A 148 -1.47 11.72 -17.62
CA MET A 148 -1.24 12.76 -16.61
C MET A 148 -0.41 13.90 -17.22
N LEU A 149 -1.08 14.80 -17.99
CA LEU A 149 -0.40 15.85 -18.74
C LEU A 149 0.37 16.85 -17.88
N MET A 150 -0.19 17.20 -16.71
CA MET A 150 0.40 18.13 -15.76
C MET A 150 0.38 17.53 -14.37
N LEU A 151 1.52 17.53 -13.73
CA LEU A 151 1.71 17.10 -12.35
C LEU A 151 2.48 18.18 -11.58
N PRO A 152 2.33 18.27 -10.25
CA PRO A 152 3.22 19.07 -9.41
C PRO A 152 4.70 18.72 -9.63
N GLU A 153 5.61 19.64 -9.31
CA GLU A 153 7.06 19.45 -9.54
C GLU A 153 7.64 18.28 -8.74
N GLU A 154 7.10 17.96 -7.57
CA GLU A 154 7.48 16.78 -6.77
C GLU A 154 7.27 15.47 -7.54
N TYR A 155 6.30 15.44 -8.47
CA TYR A 155 6.05 14.32 -9.42
C TYR A 155 6.83 14.49 -10.73
N GLY A 156 7.70 15.50 -10.83
CA GLY A 156 8.49 15.77 -12.04
C GLY A 156 7.79 16.63 -13.08
N GLY A 157 6.65 17.25 -12.76
CA GLY A 157 5.92 18.21 -13.60
C GLY A 157 5.07 17.60 -14.72
N SER A 158 5.23 16.32 -15.06
CA SER A 158 4.35 15.59 -16.00
C SER A 158 4.49 14.07 -15.83
N GLY A 159 3.45 13.34 -16.20
CA GLY A 159 3.45 11.87 -16.14
C GLY A 159 4.51 11.24 -17.04
N LEU A 160 4.83 11.82 -18.20
CA LEU A 160 5.93 11.34 -19.05
C LEU A 160 7.28 11.42 -18.33
N LYS A 161 7.59 12.56 -17.71
CA LYS A 161 8.83 12.71 -16.95
C LYS A 161 8.87 11.76 -15.74
N LEU A 162 7.75 11.65 -15.02
CA LEU A 162 7.61 10.72 -13.89
C LEU A 162 7.90 9.29 -14.33
N TRP A 163 7.28 8.83 -15.44
CA TRP A 163 7.49 7.50 -16.00
C TRP A 163 8.94 7.25 -16.38
N HIS A 164 9.57 8.19 -17.11
CA HIS A 164 10.99 8.05 -17.50
C HIS A 164 11.92 7.94 -16.29
N LYS A 165 11.71 8.79 -15.26
CA LYS A 165 12.51 8.74 -14.03
C LYS A 165 12.28 7.43 -13.25
N THR A 166 11.05 6.93 -13.23
CA THR A 166 10.71 5.61 -12.64
C THR A 166 11.51 4.50 -13.31
N LEU A 167 11.51 4.46 -14.66
CA LEU A 167 12.24 3.44 -15.41
C LEU A 167 13.77 3.59 -15.28
N GLU A 168 14.27 4.82 -15.25
CA GLU A 168 15.70 5.09 -15.04
C GLU A 168 16.17 4.58 -13.67
N CYS A 169 15.41 4.89 -12.62
CA CYS A 169 15.67 4.40 -11.27
C CYS A 169 15.60 2.87 -11.20
N ALA A 170 14.59 2.26 -11.81
CA ALA A 170 14.41 0.82 -11.80
C ALA A 170 15.57 0.05 -12.48
N ARG A 171 16.19 0.64 -13.51
CA ARG A 171 17.35 0.06 -14.23
C ARG A 171 18.66 0.17 -13.47
N LYS A 172 18.82 1.18 -12.61
CA LYS A 172 20.08 1.41 -11.88
C LYS A 172 20.40 0.36 -10.82
N GLY A 173 19.44 -0.51 -10.51
CA GLY A 173 19.60 -1.52 -9.48
C GLY A 173 19.69 -0.90 -8.08
N ASP A 174 19.70 -1.78 -7.06
CA ASP A 174 20.10 -1.38 -5.72
C ASP A 174 21.63 -1.57 -5.67
N GLY A 175 22.37 -0.44 -5.75
CA GLY A 175 23.82 -0.42 -5.60
C GLY A 175 24.26 -0.76 -4.19
#